data_48b28044f8e27fc6dc254ee07281f19f
#
_entry.id   48b28044f8e27fc6dc254ee07281f19f
#
_cell.length_a   1.000
_cell.length_b   1.000
_cell.length_c   1.000
_cell.angle_alpha   90.00
_cell.angle_beta   90.00
_cell.angle_gamma   90.00
#
_symmetry.space_group_name_H-M   'P 1'
#
loop_
_entity.id
_entity.type
_entity.pdbx_description
1 polymer ?
#
loop_
_entity_poly.entity_id
_entity_poly.type
_entity_poly.pdbx_seq_one_letter_code
_entity_poly.pdbx_strand_id
1 'polypeptide(L)' 'MTKTDVQFLEDRISMTGTDGWLDLLEDVKNLEKSIVNLDNIKSEKDLWEIKGQLRVINFILSLENATNLALEELQDGN' A
#
# COMPACT_ATOMS: atom_id res chain seq x y z
N MET A 1 21.60 -8.13 9.58
CA MET A 1 22.08 -8.29 8.18
C MET A 1 21.35 -7.33 7.26
N THR A 2 22.09 -6.55 6.50
CA THR A 2 21.47 -5.56 5.59
C THR A 2 21.33 -6.16 4.20
N LYS A 3 20.12 -6.07 3.65
CA LYS A 3 19.88 -6.43 2.26
C LYS A 3 20.31 -5.28 1.36
N THR A 4 20.69 -5.59 0.14
CA THR A 4 20.84 -4.55 -0.88
C THR A 4 19.46 -3.99 -1.22
N ASP A 5 19.41 -2.82 -1.82
CA ASP A 5 18.14 -2.22 -2.24
C ASP A 5 17.41 -3.12 -3.24
N VAL A 6 18.15 -3.73 -4.17
CA VAL A 6 17.56 -4.66 -5.15
C VAL A 6 16.95 -5.87 -4.46
N GLN A 7 17.66 -6.47 -3.50
CA GLN A 7 17.14 -7.64 -2.77
C GLN A 7 15.86 -7.30 -2.01
N PHE A 8 15.83 -6.13 -1.36
CA PHE A 8 14.66 -5.66 -0.64
C PHE A 8 13.44 -5.54 -1.57
N LEU A 9 13.64 -4.95 -2.75
CA LEU A 9 12.57 -4.76 -3.73
C LEU A 9 12.13 -6.08 -4.35
N GLU A 10 13.08 -6.98 -4.63
CA GLU A 10 12.75 -8.31 -5.18
C GLU A 10 11.93 -9.13 -4.18
N ASP A 11 12.26 -9.05 -2.89
CA ASP A 11 11.49 -9.73 -1.85
C ASP A 11 10.05 -9.20 -1.78
N ARG A 12 9.88 -7.89 -1.94
CA ARG A 12 8.54 -7.30 -1.98
C ARG A 12 7.75 -7.75 -3.20
N ILE A 13 8.39 -7.84 -4.35
CA ILE A 13 7.74 -8.34 -5.57
C ILE A 13 7.30 -9.78 -5.39
N SER A 14 8.15 -10.62 -4.79
CA SER A 14 7.76 -12.00 -4.47
C SER A 14 6.54 -12.05 -3.57
N MET A 15 6.50 -11.21 -2.55
CA MET A 15 5.37 -11.14 -1.63
C MET A 15 4.08 -10.74 -2.36
N THR A 16 4.16 -9.71 -3.21
CA THR A 16 2.97 -9.19 -3.90
C THR A 16 2.47 -10.12 -5.01
N GLY A 17 3.24 -11.14 -5.37
CA GLY A 17 2.81 -12.17 -6.30
C GLY A 17 2.07 -13.34 -5.66
N THR A 18 1.83 -13.30 -4.35
CA THR A 18 1.19 -14.41 -3.63
C THR A 18 -0.32 -14.23 -3.53
N ASP A 19 -1.03 -15.36 -3.42
CA ASP A 19 -2.48 -15.34 -3.21
C ASP A 19 -2.86 -14.67 -1.90
N GLY A 20 -2.06 -14.89 -0.86
CA GLY A 20 -2.29 -14.24 0.43
C GLY A 20 -2.24 -12.71 0.34
N TRP A 21 -1.33 -12.17 -0.48
CA TRP A 21 -1.26 -10.73 -0.71
C TRP A 21 -2.52 -10.21 -1.42
N LEU A 22 -2.99 -10.94 -2.45
CA LEU A 22 -4.20 -10.56 -3.17
C LEU A 22 -5.43 -10.58 -2.27
N ASP A 23 -5.53 -11.58 -1.39
CA ASP A 23 -6.61 -11.67 -0.40
C ASP A 23 -6.56 -10.48 0.57
N LEU A 24 -5.35 -10.13 1.03
CA LEU A 24 -5.17 -8.98 1.92
C LEU A 24 -5.58 -7.68 1.24
N LEU A 25 -5.21 -7.50 -0.04
CA LEU A 25 -5.60 -6.31 -0.79
C LEU A 25 -7.11 -6.16 -0.89
N GLU A 26 -7.82 -7.28 -1.08
CA GLU A 26 -9.27 -7.25 -1.12
C GLU A 26 -9.86 -6.81 0.22
N ASP A 27 -9.32 -7.33 1.32
CA ASP A 27 -9.73 -6.91 2.66
C ASP A 27 -9.46 -5.41 2.88
N VAL A 28 -8.31 -4.92 2.44
CA VAL A 28 -7.95 -3.51 2.56
C VAL A 28 -8.87 -2.63 1.74
N LYS A 29 -9.25 -3.05 0.53
CA LYS A 29 -10.21 -2.32 -0.30
C LYS A 29 -11.58 -2.25 0.37
N ASN A 30 -12.01 -3.32 1.00
CA ASN A 30 -13.29 -3.35 1.73
C ASN A 30 -13.22 -2.43 2.95
N LEU A 31 -12.09 -2.41 3.64
CA LEU A 31 -11.87 -1.49 4.74
C LEU A 31 -11.94 -0.03 4.29
N GLU A 32 -11.34 0.28 3.14
CA GLU A 32 -11.39 1.62 2.55
C GLU A 32 -12.84 2.07 2.32
N LYS A 33 -13.65 1.20 1.72
CA LYS A 33 -15.06 1.50 1.49
C LYS A 33 -15.81 1.79 2.78
N SER A 34 -15.51 1.03 3.83
CA SER A 34 -16.13 1.22 5.14
C SER A 34 -15.73 2.55 5.79
N ILE A 35 -14.48 2.93 5.64
CA ILE A 35 -13.94 4.16 6.26
C ILE A 35 -14.46 5.41 5.55
N VAL A 36 -14.62 5.38 4.23
CA VAL A 36 -15.01 6.55 3.42
C VAL A 36 -16.52 6.80 3.47
N ASN A 37 -17.24 6.14 4.34
CA ASN A 37 -18.68 6.35 4.49
C ASN A 37 -18.94 7.74 5.10
N LEU A 38 -19.68 8.59 4.39
CA LEU A 38 -19.98 9.95 4.82
C LEU A 38 -20.73 10.00 6.17
N ASP A 39 -21.49 8.95 6.48
CA ASP A 39 -22.20 8.86 7.74
C ASP A 39 -21.27 8.82 8.96
N ASN A 40 -20.01 8.43 8.76
CA ASN A 40 -19.01 8.39 9.81
C ASN A 40 -18.31 9.73 10.04
N ILE A 41 -18.53 10.70 9.15
CA ILE A 41 -17.86 12.00 9.22
C ILE A 41 -18.83 13.00 9.83
N LYS A 42 -18.69 13.22 11.15
CA LYS A 42 -19.57 14.12 11.90
C LYS A 42 -18.86 15.38 12.38
N SER A 43 -17.54 15.42 12.25
CA SER A 43 -16.75 16.55 12.71
C SER A 43 -15.46 16.66 11.89
N GLU A 44 -14.79 17.80 12.03
CA GLU A 44 -13.48 18.00 11.42
C GLU A 44 -12.45 16.99 11.92
N LYS A 45 -12.53 16.65 13.21
CA LYS A 45 -11.65 15.64 13.81
C LYS A 45 -11.83 14.30 13.12
N ASP A 46 -13.06 13.87 12.87
CA ASP A 46 -13.35 12.61 12.17
C ASP A 46 -12.74 12.63 10.77
N LEU A 47 -12.84 13.75 10.08
CA LEU A 47 -12.27 13.91 8.75
C LEU A 47 -10.75 13.72 8.76
N TRP A 48 -10.06 14.33 9.72
CA TRP A 48 -8.60 14.21 9.82
C TRP A 48 -8.15 12.79 10.17
N GLU A 49 -8.90 12.11 11.03
CA GLU A 49 -8.63 10.70 11.38
C GLU A 49 -8.77 9.80 10.14
N ILE A 50 -9.82 10.01 9.37
CA ILE A 50 -10.06 9.26 8.14
C ILE A 50 -8.95 9.51 7.12
N LYS A 51 -8.52 10.75 6.94
CA LYS A 51 -7.41 11.07 6.04
C LYS A 51 -6.13 10.35 6.44
N GLY A 52 -5.84 10.27 7.74
CA GLY A 52 -4.69 9.54 8.24
C GLY A 52 -4.76 8.05 7.92
N GLN A 53 -5.93 7.45 8.11
CA GLN A 53 -6.16 6.04 7.78
C GLN A 53 -6.03 5.79 6.29
N LEU A 54 -6.56 6.68 5.46
CA LEU A 54 -6.48 6.57 4.00
C LEU A 54 -5.04 6.65 3.48
N ARG A 55 -4.17 7.39 4.13
CA ARG A 55 -2.75 7.43 3.76
C ARG A 55 -2.10 6.06 3.86
N VAL A 56 -2.37 5.36 4.96
CA VAL A 56 -1.83 4.01 5.18
C VAL A 56 -2.43 3.03 4.17
N ILE A 57 -3.73 3.11 3.96
CA ILE A 57 -4.43 2.25 2.99
C ILE A 57 -3.88 2.46 1.59
N ASN A 58 -3.71 3.71 1.17
CA ASN A 58 -3.16 4.03 -0.14
C ASN A 58 -1.72 3.55 -0.30
N PHE A 59 -0.93 3.64 0.75
CA PHE A 59 0.42 3.09 0.76
C PHE A 59 0.39 1.59 0.47
N ILE A 60 -0.48 0.84 1.13
CA ILE A 60 -0.59 -0.61 0.94
C ILE A 60 -1.11 -0.93 -0.47
N LEU A 61 -2.16 -0.24 -0.93
CA LEU A 61 -2.77 -0.51 -2.23
C LEU A 61 -1.83 -0.18 -3.40
N SER A 62 -0.92 0.76 -3.22
CA SER A 62 0.03 1.16 -4.27
C SER A 62 1.39 0.48 -4.15
N LEU A 63 1.58 -0.38 -3.15
CA LEU A 63 2.90 -0.94 -2.84
C LEU A 63 3.52 -1.71 -4.01
N GLU A 64 2.73 -2.55 -4.68
CA GLU A 64 3.22 -3.34 -5.80
C GLU A 64 3.71 -2.46 -6.94
N ASN A 65 2.90 -1.48 -7.32
CA ASN A 65 3.26 -0.56 -8.40
C ASN A 65 4.48 0.29 -8.04
N ALA A 66 4.52 0.81 -6.82
CA ALA A 66 5.66 1.60 -6.34
C ALA A 66 6.94 0.77 -6.31
N THR A 67 6.84 -0.50 -5.93
CA THR A 67 8.00 -1.40 -5.87
C THR A 67 8.52 -1.70 -7.27
N ASN A 68 7.62 -1.96 -8.22
CA ASN A 68 8.00 -2.20 -9.61
C ASN A 68 8.70 -0.99 -10.23
N LEU A 69 8.18 0.20 -9.98
CA LEU A 69 8.79 1.43 -10.47
C LEU A 69 10.17 1.67 -9.86
N ALA A 70 10.32 1.44 -8.56
CA ALA A 70 11.59 1.61 -7.87
C ALA A 70 12.65 0.64 -8.42
N LEU A 71 12.26 -0.60 -8.69
CA LEU A 71 13.19 -1.59 -9.25
C LEU A 71 13.60 -1.21 -10.67
N GLU A 72 12.67 -0.75 -11.50
CA GLU A 72 12.97 -0.27 -12.84
C GLU A 72 13.99 0.88 -12.81
N GLU A 73 13.80 1.84 -11.91
CA GLU A 73 14.73 2.97 -11.76
C GLU A 73 16.14 2.50 -11.39
N LEU A 74 16.25 1.52 -10.49
CA LEU A 74 17.56 0.98 -10.11
C LEU A 74 18.23 0.24 -11.26
N GLN A 75 17.45 -0.46 -12.10
CA GLN A 75 17.98 -1.21 -13.23
C GLN A 75 18.32 -0.30 -14.41
N ASP A 76 17.53 0.74 -14.65
CA ASP A 76 17.71 1.68 -15.74
C ASP A 76 18.70 2.80 -15.42
N GLY A 77 18.94 3.05 -14.15
CA GLY A 77 19.80 4.13 -13.68
C GLY A 77 21.30 3.85 -13.84
N ASN A 78 21.65 2.76 -14.47
CA ASN A 78 23.06 2.42 -14.72
C ASN A 78 23.44 2.73 -16.18
#